data_ba32cf8a6b65e09dbea25ec4cf85bbd5
#
_entry.id   ba32cf8a6b65e09dbea25ec4cf85bbd5
#
_cell.length_a   1.000
_cell.length_b   1.000
_cell.length_c   1.000
_cell.angle_alpha   90.00
_cell.angle_beta   90.00
_cell.angle_gamma   90.00
#
_symmetry.space_group_name_H-M   'P 1'
#
loop_
_entity.id
_entity.type
_entity.pdbx_description
1 polymer ?
#
loop_
_entity_poly.entity_id
_entity_poly.type
_entity_poly.pdbx_seq_one_letter_code
_entity_poly.pdbx_strand_id
1 'polypeptide(L)'
;MKKVLLICALFLIASCQQKSTLDPNINPFFQEWTTSFEVPPFLDIRDEHYMPAFEKWMAENLEEIDAIVKNADGPTFANTIEALERTGALLTKVQRVFSNLASSNTNPQLQELQRELSPMLSAHYDKITLNQDLFSRIDQVWKSKDDAG
;
A
#
# COMPACT_ATOMS: atom_id res chain seq x y z
N MET A 1 -2.35 54.00 26.18
CA MET A 1 -1.70 52.67 26.18
C MET A 1 -2.66 51.48 26.24
N LYS A 2 -4.00 51.66 26.25
CA LYS A 2 -5.00 50.54 26.29
C LYS A 2 -5.54 50.11 24.93
N LYS A 3 -5.19 50.77 23.82
CA LYS A 3 -5.72 50.43 22.46
C LYS A 3 -4.78 49.57 21.60
N VAL A 4 -3.54 49.35 22.03
CA VAL A 4 -2.56 48.53 21.27
C VAL A 4 -2.69 47.03 21.61
N LEU A 5 -3.24 46.68 22.76
CA LEU A 5 -3.38 45.29 23.23
C LEU A 5 -4.51 44.52 22.54
N LEU A 6 -5.45 45.22 21.86
CA LEU A 6 -6.61 44.56 21.23
C LEU A 6 -6.34 44.08 19.79
N ILE A 7 -5.25 44.53 19.16
CA ILE A 7 -4.91 44.20 17.78
C ILE A 7 -4.09 42.89 17.68
N CYS A 8 -3.35 42.52 18.73
CA CYS A 8 -2.56 41.31 18.75
C CYS A 8 -3.37 40.02 18.96
N ALA A 9 -4.63 40.11 19.41
CA ALA A 9 -5.45 38.92 19.70
C ALA A 9 -6.20 38.37 18.47
N LEU A 10 -6.18 39.08 17.33
CA LEU A 10 -6.93 38.66 16.12
C LEU A 10 -6.11 37.84 15.09
N PHE A 11 -4.81 37.62 15.33
CA PHE A 11 -3.93 36.95 14.38
C PHE A 11 -3.65 35.46 14.67
N LEU A 12 -4.28 34.83 15.65
CA LEU A 12 -3.94 33.49 16.11
C LEU A 12 -4.93 32.38 15.71
N ILE A 13 -5.86 32.61 14.78
CA ILE A 13 -6.79 31.58 14.34
C ILE A 13 -6.75 31.40 12.81
N ALA A 14 -5.57 31.39 12.22
CA ALA A 14 -5.35 30.71 10.95
C ALA A 14 -4.86 29.30 11.27
N SER A 15 -5.71 28.50 11.91
CA SER A 15 -5.54 27.04 11.88
C SER A 15 -5.64 26.61 10.42
N CYS A 16 -4.52 26.25 9.79
CA CYS A 16 -4.52 25.57 8.52
C CYS A 16 -5.29 24.25 8.71
N GLN A 17 -6.60 24.30 8.56
CA GLN A 17 -7.37 23.10 8.25
C GLN A 17 -6.93 22.67 6.87
N GLN A 18 -6.01 21.73 6.81
CA GLN A 18 -5.63 21.07 5.58
C GLN A 18 -6.88 20.33 5.07
N LYS A 19 -7.57 20.97 4.13
CA LYS A 19 -8.78 20.43 3.53
C LYS A 19 -8.35 19.19 2.75
N SER A 20 -8.94 18.02 3.06
CA SER A 20 -8.76 16.83 2.25
C SER A 20 -9.10 17.14 0.81
N THR A 21 -8.25 16.71 -0.12
CA THR A 21 -8.49 16.81 -1.57
C THR A 21 -9.15 15.53 -2.12
N LEU A 22 -9.35 14.52 -1.27
CA LEU A 22 -9.95 13.25 -1.64
C LEU A 22 -11.47 13.39 -1.83
N ASP A 23 -12.03 12.63 -2.77
CA ASP A 23 -13.47 12.45 -2.89
C ASP A 23 -13.97 11.61 -1.69
N PRO A 24 -14.87 12.14 -0.85
CA PRO A 24 -15.36 11.43 0.33
C PRO A 24 -16.21 10.18 0.01
N ASN A 25 -16.64 10.02 -1.26
CA ASN A 25 -17.42 8.85 -1.71
C ASN A 25 -16.54 7.72 -2.26
N ILE A 26 -15.23 7.95 -2.38
CA ILE A 26 -14.28 6.97 -2.90
C ILE A 26 -13.35 6.56 -1.76
N ASN A 27 -13.11 5.24 -1.64
CA ASN A 27 -12.17 4.72 -0.67
C ASN A 27 -10.80 5.42 -0.81
N PRO A 28 -10.25 6.02 0.27
CA PRO A 28 -8.97 6.75 0.23
C PRO A 28 -7.79 5.93 -0.31
N PHE A 29 -7.83 4.61 -0.18
CA PHE A 29 -6.80 3.72 -0.72
C PHE A 29 -6.89 3.56 -2.26
N PHE A 30 -7.97 4.02 -2.89
CA PHE A 30 -8.14 3.97 -4.34
C PHE A 30 -7.84 5.32 -5.01
N GLN A 31 -7.37 6.28 -4.24
CA GLN A 31 -7.04 7.62 -4.69
C GLN A 31 -5.55 7.91 -4.52
N GLU A 32 -5.03 8.81 -5.32
CA GLU A 32 -3.70 9.36 -5.13
C GLU A 32 -3.67 10.27 -3.90
N TRP A 33 -2.67 10.11 -3.06
CA TRP A 33 -2.51 10.96 -1.88
C TRP A 33 -1.68 12.18 -2.21
N THR A 34 -2.33 13.35 -2.18
CA THR A 34 -1.71 14.66 -2.45
C THR A 34 -1.24 15.36 -1.17
N THR A 35 -1.20 14.66 -0.06
CA THR A 35 -0.67 15.11 1.23
C THR A 35 0.84 15.37 1.14
N SER A 36 1.35 16.26 1.97
CA SER A 36 2.80 16.48 2.07
C SER A 36 3.53 15.18 2.38
N PHE A 37 4.57 14.87 1.60
CA PHE A 37 5.37 13.64 1.73
C PHE A 37 4.55 12.34 1.56
N GLU A 38 3.41 12.40 0.88
CA GLU A 38 2.51 11.26 0.68
C GLU A 38 2.08 10.57 2.00
N VAL A 39 2.01 11.35 3.08
CA VAL A 39 1.53 10.86 4.38
C VAL A 39 0.11 10.33 4.22
N PRO A 40 -0.24 9.16 4.77
CA PRO A 40 -1.60 8.63 4.68
C PRO A 40 -2.62 9.65 5.19
N PRO A 41 -3.75 9.84 4.50
CA PRO A 41 -4.82 10.76 4.92
C PRO A 41 -5.62 10.14 6.07
N PHE A 42 -5.00 10.01 7.25
CA PHE A 42 -5.56 9.32 8.41
C PHE A 42 -6.93 9.82 8.85
N LEU A 43 -7.25 11.10 8.58
CA LEU A 43 -8.56 11.68 8.92
C LEU A 43 -9.69 11.18 8.00
N ASP A 44 -9.35 10.68 6.82
CA ASP A 44 -10.31 10.20 5.81
C ASP A 44 -10.39 8.67 5.80
N ILE A 45 -9.38 7.98 6.35
CA ILE A 45 -9.35 6.52 6.44
C ILE A 45 -10.21 6.04 7.61
N ARG A 46 -11.12 5.11 7.34
CA ARG A 46 -11.98 4.43 8.31
C ARG A 46 -11.81 2.92 8.22
N ASP A 47 -12.25 2.19 9.27
CA ASP A 47 -12.08 0.75 9.37
C ASP A 47 -12.72 -0.01 8.19
N GLU A 48 -13.87 0.48 7.70
CA GLU A 48 -14.56 -0.10 6.53
C GLU A 48 -13.79 0.00 5.21
N HIS A 49 -12.77 0.85 5.12
CA HIS A 49 -11.98 1.02 3.91
C HIS A 49 -10.93 -0.08 3.70
N TYR A 50 -10.54 -0.78 4.79
CA TYR A 50 -9.43 -1.73 4.72
C TYR A 50 -9.77 -2.99 3.94
N MET A 51 -10.86 -3.70 4.27
CA MET A 51 -11.19 -4.98 3.62
C MET A 51 -11.28 -4.84 2.09
N PRO A 52 -12.07 -3.87 1.52
CA PRO A 52 -12.11 -3.68 0.07
C PRO A 52 -10.76 -3.31 -0.55
N ALA A 53 -9.92 -2.58 0.20
CA ALA A 53 -8.59 -2.22 -0.29
C ALA A 53 -7.65 -3.43 -0.33
N PHE A 54 -7.65 -4.26 0.70
CA PHE A 54 -6.87 -5.50 0.73
C PHE A 54 -7.30 -6.46 -0.38
N GLU A 55 -8.60 -6.70 -0.56
CA GLU A 55 -9.12 -7.57 -1.61
C GLU A 55 -8.69 -7.11 -2.99
N LYS A 56 -8.87 -5.82 -3.29
CA LYS A 56 -8.49 -5.23 -4.57
C LYS A 56 -7.00 -5.36 -4.84
N TRP A 57 -6.16 -4.94 -3.89
CA TRP A 57 -4.72 -4.90 -4.11
C TRP A 57 -4.04 -6.27 -4.04
N MET A 58 -4.64 -7.25 -3.34
CA MET A 58 -4.23 -8.66 -3.45
C MET A 58 -4.52 -9.22 -4.84
N ALA A 59 -5.69 -8.92 -5.41
CA ALA A 59 -6.03 -9.35 -6.76
C ALA A 59 -5.08 -8.73 -7.79
N GLU A 60 -4.84 -7.42 -7.72
CA GLU A 60 -3.94 -6.71 -8.64
C GLU A 60 -2.50 -7.22 -8.53
N ASN A 61 -2.02 -7.49 -7.31
CA ASN A 61 -0.68 -8.06 -7.12
C ASN A 61 -0.55 -9.44 -7.79
N LEU A 62 -1.58 -10.29 -7.76
CA LEU A 62 -1.55 -11.56 -8.48
C LEU A 62 -1.54 -11.37 -10.00
N GLU A 63 -2.22 -10.34 -10.52
CA GLU A 63 -2.18 -9.98 -11.95
C GLU A 63 -0.76 -9.51 -12.35
N GLU A 64 -0.09 -8.72 -11.49
CA GLU A 64 1.30 -8.31 -11.70
C GLU A 64 2.26 -9.52 -11.75
N ILE A 65 2.08 -10.48 -10.83
CA ILE A 65 2.86 -11.75 -10.83
C ILE A 65 2.59 -12.54 -12.11
N ASP A 66 1.34 -12.64 -12.50
CA ASP A 66 0.92 -13.36 -13.70
C ASP A 66 1.51 -12.73 -14.98
N ALA A 67 1.62 -11.40 -15.03
CA ALA A 67 2.28 -10.69 -16.11
C ALA A 67 3.79 -11.01 -16.21
N ILE A 68 4.48 -11.18 -15.08
CA ILE A 68 5.88 -11.64 -15.07
C ILE A 68 5.98 -13.05 -15.59
N VAL A 69 5.13 -13.96 -15.10
CA VAL A 69 5.12 -15.38 -15.47
C VAL A 69 4.84 -15.56 -16.96
N LYS A 70 3.89 -14.81 -17.51
CA LYS A 70 3.46 -14.87 -18.92
C LYS A 70 4.30 -14.04 -19.88
N ASN A 71 5.34 -13.37 -19.41
CA ASN A 71 6.21 -12.59 -20.28
C ASN A 71 6.85 -13.51 -21.34
N ALA A 72 6.63 -13.18 -22.63
CA ALA A 72 7.09 -13.95 -23.76
C ALA A 72 8.62 -13.92 -23.94
N ASP A 73 9.28 -12.88 -23.41
CA ASP A 73 10.73 -12.75 -23.46
C ASP A 73 11.38 -13.74 -22.47
N GLY A 74 12.56 -14.23 -22.83
CA GLY A 74 13.37 -15.07 -21.93
C GLY A 74 13.60 -14.36 -20.58
N PRO A 75 13.68 -15.11 -19.46
CA PRO A 75 13.90 -14.52 -18.14
C PRO A 75 15.23 -13.77 -18.06
N THR A 76 15.17 -12.55 -17.58
CA THR A 76 16.33 -11.71 -17.28
C THR A 76 16.20 -11.15 -15.85
N PHE A 77 17.28 -10.60 -15.30
CA PHE A 77 17.23 -9.93 -14.01
C PHE A 77 16.18 -8.81 -14.02
N ALA A 78 16.15 -7.99 -15.07
CA ALA A 78 15.22 -6.85 -15.18
C ALA A 78 13.76 -7.27 -15.29
N ASN A 79 13.43 -8.25 -16.17
CA ASN A 79 12.03 -8.64 -16.42
C ASN A 79 11.50 -9.69 -15.44
N THR A 80 12.33 -10.17 -14.52
CA THR A 80 11.93 -11.18 -13.53
C THR A 80 12.19 -10.69 -12.11
N ILE A 81 13.44 -10.40 -11.73
CA ILE A 81 13.78 -10.03 -10.34
C ILE A 81 13.36 -8.59 -10.03
N GLU A 82 13.81 -7.61 -10.83
CA GLU A 82 13.42 -6.21 -10.62
C GLU A 82 11.90 -6.00 -10.84
N ALA A 83 11.31 -6.74 -11.77
CA ALA A 83 9.87 -6.70 -11.98
C ALA A 83 9.13 -7.22 -10.73
N LEU A 84 9.57 -8.35 -10.14
CA LEU A 84 9.00 -8.93 -8.91
C LEU A 84 9.12 -7.97 -7.72
N GLU A 85 10.25 -7.30 -7.54
CA GLU A 85 10.44 -6.32 -6.46
C GLU A 85 9.47 -5.13 -6.54
N ARG A 86 8.96 -4.82 -7.72
CA ARG A 86 8.00 -3.72 -7.91
C ARG A 86 6.55 -4.14 -7.69
N THR A 87 6.27 -5.45 -7.65
CA THR A 87 4.89 -5.94 -7.47
C THR A 87 4.37 -5.68 -6.06
N GLY A 88 3.06 -5.57 -5.93
CA GLY A 88 2.37 -5.43 -4.64
C GLY A 88 2.63 -4.10 -3.93
N ALA A 89 3.09 -3.05 -4.61
CA ALA A 89 3.37 -1.76 -4.00
C ALA A 89 2.12 -1.17 -3.30
N LEU A 90 0.96 -1.26 -3.93
CA LEU A 90 -0.31 -0.76 -3.38
C LEU A 90 -0.80 -1.63 -2.22
N LEU A 91 -0.65 -2.95 -2.30
CA LEU A 91 -0.94 -3.85 -1.18
C LEU A 91 -0.04 -3.52 0.03
N THR A 92 1.26 -3.33 -0.21
CA THR A 92 2.22 -2.92 0.82
C THR A 92 1.84 -1.59 1.47
N LYS A 93 1.36 -0.62 0.67
CA LYS A 93 0.88 0.68 1.17
C LYS A 93 -0.28 0.50 2.17
N VAL A 94 -1.30 -0.28 1.83
CA VAL A 94 -2.43 -0.57 2.72
C VAL A 94 -1.97 -1.33 3.98
N GLN A 95 -1.14 -2.35 3.83
CA GLN A 95 -0.61 -3.13 4.95
C GLN A 95 0.14 -2.27 5.96
N ARG A 96 0.99 -1.34 5.48
CA ARG A 96 1.74 -0.43 6.37
C ARG A 96 0.83 0.48 7.17
N VAL A 97 -0.21 1.05 6.54
CA VAL A 97 -1.18 1.91 7.24
C VAL A 97 -1.97 1.10 8.26
N PHE A 98 -2.50 -0.06 7.85
CA PHE A 98 -3.24 -0.95 8.73
C PHE A 98 -2.42 -1.39 9.94
N SER A 99 -1.21 -1.91 9.72
CA SER A 99 -0.33 -2.38 10.79
C SER A 99 0.05 -1.27 11.76
N ASN A 100 0.29 -0.06 11.25
CA ASN A 100 0.58 1.10 12.09
C ASN A 100 -0.60 1.42 13.02
N LEU A 101 -1.82 1.52 12.49
CA LEU A 101 -3.01 1.82 13.30
C LEU A 101 -3.38 0.66 14.23
N ALA A 102 -3.31 -0.57 13.77
CA ALA A 102 -3.60 -1.75 14.59
C ALA A 102 -2.64 -1.87 15.79
N SER A 103 -1.39 -1.40 15.66
CA SER A 103 -0.41 -1.43 16.74
C SER A 103 -0.42 -0.21 17.65
N SER A 104 -0.71 0.98 17.10
CA SER A 104 -0.59 2.25 17.85
C SER A 104 -1.93 2.82 18.34
N ASN A 105 -3.03 2.53 17.67
CA ASN A 105 -4.37 3.03 17.97
C ASN A 105 -5.44 2.00 17.64
N THR A 106 -5.30 0.80 18.23
CA THR A 106 -6.21 -0.32 17.95
C THR A 106 -7.62 -0.10 18.53
N ASN A 107 -8.59 -0.74 17.90
CA ASN A 107 -9.97 -0.82 18.35
C ASN A 107 -10.52 -2.25 18.08
N PRO A 108 -11.73 -2.63 18.60
CA PRO A 108 -12.28 -3.96 18.37
C PRO A 108 -12.49 -4.31 16.88
N GLN A 109 -12.82 -3.33 16.04
CA GLN A 109 -13.01 -3.51 14.60
C GLN A 109 -11.70 -3.82 13.90
N LEU A 110 -10.63 -3.09 14.20
CA LEU A 110 -9.29 -3.36 13.66
C LEU A 110 -8.76 -4.73 14.11
N GLN A 111 -9.07 -5.15 15.33
CA GLN A 111 -8.69 -6.48 15.82
C GLN A 111 -9.44 -7.60 15.09
N GLU A 112 -10.73 -7.40 14.78
CA GLU A 112 -11.50 -8.34 13.97
C GLU A 112 -10.96 -8.41 12.55
N LEU A 113 -10.76 -7.26 11.90
CA LEU A 113 -10.14 -7.18 10.57
C LEU A 113 -8.77 -7.89 10.54
N GLN A 114 -7.96 -7.74 11.59
CA GLN A 114 -6.68 -8.43 11.66
C GLN A 114 -6.83 -9.96 11.69
N ARG A 115 -7.85 -10.48 12.40
CA ARG A 115 -8.15 -11.92 12.42
C ARG A 115 -8.61 -12.44 11.07
N GLU A 116 -9.41 -11.66 10.35
CA GLU A 116 -9.89 -12.01 9.00
C GLU A 116 -8.79 -11.90 7.94
N LEU A 117 -8.01 -10.83 7.98
CA LEU A 117 -6.95 -10.56 6.99
C LEU A 117 -5.76 -11.50 7.10
N SER A 118 -5.41 -11.97 8.32
CA SER A 118 -4.24 -12.82 8.51
C SER A 118 -4.23 -14.10 7.65
N PRO A 119 -5.30 -14.92 7.64
CA PRO A 119 -5.35 -16.11 6.78
C PRO A 119 -5.45 -15.74 5.29
N MET A 120 -6.11 -14.63 4.93
CA MET A 120 -6.21 -14.17 3.54
C MET A 120 -4.84 -13.78 2.98
N LEU A 121 -4.06 -13.01 3.75
CA LEU A 121 -2.72 -12.62 3.38
C LEU A 121 -1.77 -13.82 3.31
N SER A 122 -1.86 -14.76 4.26
CA SER A 122 -1.08 -15.99 4.20
C SER A 122 -1.37 -16.75 2.90
N ALA A 123 -2.64 -17.00 2.60
CA ALA A 123 -3.04 -17.68 1.37
C ALA A 123 -2.65 -16.91 0.10
N HIS A 124 -2.65 -15.58 0.14
CA HIS A 124 -2.18 -14.74 -0.96
C HIS A 124 -0.69 -14.93 -1.21
N TYR A 125 0.15 -14.82 -0.17
CA TYR A 125 1.59 -15.00 -0.31
C TYR A 125 1.97 -16.44 -0.68
N ASP A 126 1.22 -17.44 -0.21
CA ASP A 126 1.42 -18.84 -0.62
C ASP A 126 1.20 -19.01 -2.13
N LYS A 127 0.22 -18.33 -2.72
CA LYS A 127 0.00 -18.37 -4.18
C LYS A 127 1.19 -17.83 -4.97
N ILE A 128 1.91 -16.85 -4.41
CA ILE A 128 3.10 -16.27 -5.05
C ILE A 128 4.32 -17.16 -4.82
N THR A 129 4.59 -17.52 -3.56
CA THR A 129 5.81 -18.25 -3.19
C THR A 129 5.83 -19.68 -3.68
N LEU A 130 4.65 -20.31 -3.83
CA LEU A 130 4.52 -21.68 -4.37
C LEU A 130 4.25 -21.71 -5.88
N ASN A 131 4.32 -20.56 -6.57
CA ASN A 131 4.12 -20.48 -8.01
C ASN A 131 5.31 -21.11 -8.75
N GLN A 132 5.09 -22.28 -9.35
CA GLN A 132 6.14 -23.06 -10.02
C GLN A 132 6.70 -22.36 -11.27
N ASP A 133 5.85 -21.63 -12.00
CA ASP A 133 6.26 -20.92 -13.21
C ASP A 133 7.11 -19.70 -12.87
N LEU A 134 6.73 -18.95 -11.81
CA LEU A 134 7.54 -17.87 -11.27
C LEU A 134 8.90 -18.40 -10.79
N PHE A 135 8.89 -19.50 -10.02
CA PHE A 135 10.12 -20.15 -9.56
C PHE A 135 11.02 -20.55 -10.73
N SER A 136 10.44 -21.15 -11.78
CA SER A 136 11.18 -21.54 -12.98
C SER A 136 11.89 -20.35 -13.66
N ARG A 137 11.22 -19.19 -13.74
CA ARG A 137 11.84 -17.96 -14.28
C ARG A 137 12.99 -17.46 -13.41
N ILE A 138 12.81 -17.44 -12.09
CA ILE A 138 13.86 -17.06 -11.12
C ILE A 138 15.07 -17.98 -11.23
N ASP A 139 14.84 -19.31 -11.29
CA ASP A 139 15.91 -20.31 -11.41
C ASP A 139 16.69 -20.15 -12.71
N GLN A 140 16.03 -19.82 -13.82
CA GLN A 140 16.72 -19.51 -15.09
C GLN A 140 17.61 -18.28 -14.99
N VAL A 141 17.12 -17.19 -14.38
CA VAL A 141 17.96 -15.99 -14.11
C VAL A 141 19.14 -16.34 -13.23
N TRP A 142 18.93 -17.13 -12.19
CA TRP A 142 20.01 -17.59 -11.31
C TRP A 142 21.08 -18.39 -12.04
N LYS A 143 20.67 -19.30 -12.94
CA LYS A 143 21.60 -20.14 -13.73
C LYS A 143 22.40 -19.36 -14.77
N SER A 144 21.83 -18.27 -15.29
CA SER A 144 22.49 -17.41 -16.29
C SER A 144 23.30 -16.26 -15.69
N LYS A 145 23.39 -16.12 -14.37
CA LYS A 145 24.06 -15.00 -13.70
C LYS A 145 25.54 -14.85 -14.06
N ASP A 146 26.22 -15.96 -14.29
CA ASP A 146 27.66 -15.97 -14.59
C ASP A 146 27.93 -15.62 -16.07
N ASP A 147 26.90 -15.72 -16.94
CA ASP A 147 26.99 -15.37 -18.36
C ASP A 147 26.69 -13.88 -18.61
N ALA A 148 26.13 -13.20 -17.60
CA ALA A 148 25.73 -11.78 -17.69
C ALA A 148 26.83 -10.78 -17.25
N GLY A 149 28.05 -11.23 -17.11
CA GLY A 149 29.33 -10.67 -16.71
C GLY A 149 29.56 -9.19 -16.69
#